data_5c71fe6264bab3859cce635f41cfa20c
#
_entry.id   5c71fe6264bab3859cce635f41cfa20c
#
_cell.length_a   1.000
_cell.length_b   1.000
_cell.length_c   1.000
_cell.angle_alpha   90.00
_cell.angle_beta   90.00
_cell.angle_gamma   90.00
#
_symmetry.space_group_name_H-M   'P 1'
#
loop_
_entity.id
_entity.type
_entity.pdbx_description
1 polymer ?
#
loop_
_entity_poly.entity_id
_entity_poly.type
_entity_poly.pdbx_seq_one_letter_code
_entity_poly.pdbx_strand_id
1 'polypeptide(L)'
;MKKNVLIALSLAFCLTAAAQTSSKKKGSQGTPKSAPIENIDCLFDADFQVKPVKILSKKEAQQANVPSALVRNPNNKLAVMAKDKNGTLQPFYVKGIEVGFWDTRRGEPETDYDKVFDAYNKVGANTVMFMIHWGDIEPQDGKFDFSYTDDIVEKAKRHDLKIVWILFMHEQFDMPFLPEPEKQWMYNLDTRDGVNYAIQWVKDKEGNIIKDIPAQREKRYSEIMPCYSHPVVYAKIIRMLDKLAARYARSETVIGIQVGNEEHFSYQGEDSDFNPYTLALFDKWKQQTGETSWLRFKMDMVNLWFSRFTTAYHEQAPYQITMINPIGGGPEKGEADIINKTGADATTFRDSKIDAIATMFYGTSAAKQWKNLDQVYKINNTFSYATQLPALISTEIGIRYRSWAITQEYMINFLERGSQGFAVYSYGGMGNREGEPNEAGECYRKFMAMVTANEDIIWPGLPGSGDNITVTATYGEGKISCLHVGDGATLGILHFPDDMADEARERRADIPVEVRVKRPGRYLVEIYKDGNLIATHNEEMTASRGKTFPINITNKEAAFVRVKAQ
;
A
#
# COMPACT_ATOMS: atom_id res chain seq x y z
N MET A 1 -24.46 9.56 21.99
CA MET A 1 -24.75 10.97 22.35
C MET A 1 -23.99 11.33 23.61
N LYS A 2 -23.28 12.46 23.60
CA LYS A 2 -22.41 13.04 24.65
C LYS A 2 -21.07 12.28 24.80
N LYS A 3 -19.86 12.83 24.61
CA LYS A 3 -19.40 14.22 24.84
C LYS A 3 -18.25 14.53 23.87
N ASN A 4 -18.40 15.53 23.02
CA ASN A 4 -17.28 16.32 22.54
C ASN A 4 -17.17 17.52 23.47
N VAL A 5 -16.14 17.60 24.25
CA VAL A 5 -15.79 18.81 24.98
C VAL A 5 -14.27 18.94 25.01
N LEU A 6 -13.82 19.98 24.34
CA LEU A 6 -12.66 20.83 24.55
C LEU A 6 -11.30 20.20 24.88
N ILE A 7 -10.37 20.48 24.02
CA ILE A 7 -9.05 20.98 24.42
C ILE A 7 -8.54 21.88 23.29
N ALA A 8 -8.51 23.16 23.51
CA ALA A 8 -7.78 24.15 22.73
C ALA A 8 -6.68 24.76 23.64
N LEU A 9 -5.51 24.91 23.12
CA LEU A 9 -4.32 25.65 23.59
C LEU A 9 -3.06 24.78 23.74
N SER A 10 -2.20 24.85 22.74
CA SER A 10 -0.72 24.90 22.86
C SER A 10 0.06 24.54 21.58
N LEU A 11 -0.31 25.11 20.43
CA LEU A 11 0.38 24.89 19.13
C LEU A 11 1.59 25.79 18.88
N ALA A 12 1.89 26.73 19.77
CA ALA A 12 2.89 27.76 19.50
C ALA A 12 4.35 27.37 19.82
N PHE A 13 4.59 26.28 20.49
CA PHE A 13 5.93 25.99 21.05
C PHE A 13 6.75 24.91 20.34
N CYS A 14 6.15 23.96 19.67
CA CYS A 14 6.91 22.89 19.01
C CYS A 14 7.50 23.27 17.64
N LEU A 15 6.91 24.27 16.95
CA LEU A 15 7.40 24.74 15.64
C LEU A 15 8.56 25.75 15.76
N THR A 16 8.74 26.39 16.91
CA THR A 16 9.82 27.37 17.11
C THR A 16 11.17 26.75 17.40
N ALA A 17 11.24 25.53 17.84
CA ALA A 17 12.51 24.86 18.09
C ALA A 17 13.25 24.42 16.81
N ALA A 18 12.54 24.21 15.71
CA ALA A 18 13.15 23.85 14.42
C ALA A 18 13.53 25.05 13.54
N ALA A 19 12.99 26.24 13.81
CA ALA A 19 13.17 27.41 12.95
C ALA A 19 14.23 28.43 13.47
N GLN A 20 14.80 28.25 14.66
CA GLN A 20 15.70 29.24 15.26
C GLN A 20 17.21 28.99 15.08
N THR A 21 17.63 28.08 14.21
CA THR A 21 19.07 27.85 13.96
C THR A 21 19.64 28.50 12.71
N SER A 22 19.02 29.52 12.15
CA SER A 22 19.59 30.27 11.03
C SER A 22 19.73 31.77 11.30
N SER A 23 20.68 32.19 12.15
CA SER A 23 21.43 33.43 11.92
C SER A 23 22.61 33.62 12.88
N LYS A 24 23.79 33.56 12.29
CA LYS A 24 25.04 34.27 12.63
C LYS A 24 25.62 34.20 14.05
N LYS A 25 26.75 33.48 14.23
CA LYS A 25 28.03 34.13 14.55
C LYS A 25 29.17 33.11 14.47
N LYS A 26 30.26 33.49 13.81
CA LYS A 26 31.55 32.83 13.88
C LYS A 26 32.10 32.96 15.31
N GLY A 27 32.47 31.85 15.91
CA GLY A 27 33.20 31.85 17.16
C GLY A 27 33.15 30.48 17.82
N SER A 28 34.30 29.82 17.89
CA SER A 28 34.68 28.60 18.65
C SER A 28 33.78 27.38 18.49
N GLN A 29 34.40 26.31 18.01
CA GLN A 29 33.83 24.96 17.94
C GLN A 29 33.62 24.41 19.38
N GLY A 30 32.51 24.80 19.97
CA GLY A 30 31.90 24.09 21.07
C GLY A 30 30.77 23.28 20.50
N THR A 31 30.80 21.96 20.71
CA THR A 31 29.66 21.08 20.39
C THR A 31 28.38 21.69 20.97
N PRO A 32 27.31 21.88 20.17
CA PRO A 32 26.06 22.41 20.72
C PRO A 32 25.55 21.43 21.78
N LYS A 33 25.47 21.87 23.01
CA LYS A 33 24.70 21.17 24.04
C LYS A 33 23.26 21.26 23.62
N SER A 34 22.72 20.19 23.04
CA SER A 34 21.28 20.08 22.82
C SER A 34 20.61 20.05 24.19
N ALA A 35 19.60 20.88 24.39
CA ALA A 35 18.79 20.79 25.60
C ALA A 35 18.19 19.38 25.72
N PRO A 36 18.08 18.86 26.94
CA PRO A 36 17.39 17.58 27.14
C PRO A 36 16.00 17.67 26.53
N ILE A 37 15.64 16.70 25.71
CA ILE A 37 14.31 16.61 25.14
C ILE A 37 13.43 16.00 26.23
N GLU A 38 12.92 16.84 27.12
CA GLU A 38 12.09 16.42 28.24
C GLU A 38 10.62 16.31 27.88
N ASN A 39 10.20 16.84 26.73
CA ASN A 39 8.80 16.98 26.44
C ASN A 39 8.27 15.94 25.45
N ILE A 40 7.71 14.85 25.98
CA ILE A 40 6.90 13.88 25.22
C ILE A 40 5.49 14.42 24.88
N ASP A 41 5.16 15.62 25.36
CA ASP A 41 3.81 16.20 25.18
C ASP A 41 3.48 16.47 23.72
N CYS A 42 4.47 16.70 22.87
CA CYS A 42 4.26 16.89 21.43
C CYS A 42 3.63 15.67 20.73
N LEU A 43 3.74 14.48 21.29
CA LEU A 43 3.13 13.27 20.72
C LEU A 43 1.62 13.20 20.97
N PHE A 44 1.15 13.84 22.04
CA PHE A 44 -0.27 13.95 22.40
C PHE A 44 -0.81 15.36 22.23
N ASP A 45 -0.30 16.07 21.26
CA ASP A 45 -0.84 17.39 20.94
C ASP A 45 -2.31 17.27 20.53
N ALA A 46 -3.19 17.80 21.37
CA ALA A 46 -4.62 17.74 21.18
C ALA A 46 -5.08 18.53 19.95
N ASP A 47 -4.26 19.47 19.49
CA ASP A 47 -4.55 20.30 18.33
C ASP A 47 -4.01 19.71 17.01
N PHE A 48 -3.41 18.52 17.07
CA PHE A 48 -2.95 17.85 15.87
C PHE A 48 -4.10 17.62 14.90
N GLN A 49 -3.99 18.20 13.74
CA GLN A 49 -4.94 18.01 12.64
C GLN A 49 -4.32 17.14 11.57
N VAL A 50 -4.95 16.01 11.29
CA VAL A 50 -4.55 15.16 10.17
C VAL A 50 -4.74 15.94 8.87
N LYS A 51 -3.69 16.01 8.07
CA LYS A 51 -3.74 16.57 6.71
C LYS A 51 -3.83 15.42 5.69
N PRO A 52 -5.04 15.02 5.30
CA PRO A 52 -5.20 14.03 4.26
C PRO A 52 -4.76 14.59 2.91
N VAL A 53 -4.58 13.73 1.93
CA VAL A 53 -4.38 14.13 0.54
C VAL A 53 -5.47 15.11 0.11
N LYS A 54 -5.10 16.08 -0.69
CA LYS A 54 -6.06 17.03 -1.22
C LYS A 54 -6.90 16.40 -2.32
N ILE A 55 -8.14 16.04 -1.98
CA ILE A 55 -9.09 15.45 -2.93
C ILE A 55 -9.65 16.55 -3.83
N LEU A 56 -9.52 16.36 -5.13
CA LEU A 56 -9.97 17.28 -6.17
C LEU A 56 -11.13 16.67 -6.96
N SER A 57 -11.93 17.49 -7.61
CA SER A 57 -12.70 17.03 -8.75
C SER A 57 -11.76 16.78 -9.94
N LYS A 58 -12.17 15.94 -10.91
CA LYS A 58 -11.38 15.71 -12.12
C LYS A 58 -11.02 17.03 -12.83
N LYS A 59 -11.97 17.97 -12.90
CA LYS A 59 -11.78 19.28 -13.53
C LYS A 59 -10.75 20.12 -12.78
N GLU A 60 -10.85 20.19 -11.45
CA GLU A 60 -9.89 20.92 -10.62
C GLU A 60 -8.49 20.32 -10.74
N ALA A 61 -8.36 19.00 -10.73
CA ALA A 61 -7.08 18.31 -10.89
C ALA A 61 -6.41 18.67 -12.23
N GLN A 62 -7.18 18.65 -13.32
CA GLN A 62 -6.70 19.03 -14.64
C GLN A 62 -6.30 20.52 -14.71
N GLN A 63 -7.06 21.40 -14.09
CA GLN A 63 -6.76 22.85 -14.05
C GLN A 63 -5.55 23.17 -13.18
N ALA A 64 -5.37 22.47 -12.07
CA ALA A 64 -4.25 22.68 -11.16
C ALA A 64 -2.91 22.18 -11.73
N ASN A 65 -2.93 21.43 -12.84
CA ASN A 65 -1.75 20.86 -13.49
C ASN A 65 -0.81 20.12 -12.52
N VAL A 66 -1.42 19.29 -11.66
CA VAL A 66 -0.68 18.49 -10.69
C VAL A 66 -0.14 17.20 -11.33
N PRO A 67 0.97 16.63 -10.82
CA PRO A 67 1.56 15.40 -11.38
C PRO A 67 0.68 14.17 -11.20
N SER A 68 0.03 14.08 -10.05
CA SER A 68 -0.93 13.04 -9.67
C SER A 68 -2.00 13.65 -8.76
N ALA A 69 -3.11 12.98 -8.60
CA ALA A 69 -4.15 13.41 -7.69
C ALA A 69 -5.05 12.24 -7.28
N LEU A 70 -5.59 12.33 -6.08
CA LEU A 70 -6.77 11.58 -5.70
C LEU A 70 -8.00 12.44 -6.03
N VAL A 71 -8.94 11.89 -6.79
CA VAL A 71 -10.14 12.60 -7.24
C VAL A 71 -11.40 11.84 -6.88
N ARG A 72 -12.51 12.57 -6.76
CA ARG A 72 -13.82 11.92 -6.80
C ARG A 72 -14.26 11.76 -8.25
N ASN A 73 -14.48 10.52 -8.66
CA ASN A 73 -14.98 10.20 -9.98
C ASN A 73 -16.49 10.46 -10.07
N PRO A 74 -17.10 10.34 -11.26
CA PRO A 74 -18.56 10.58 -11.44
C PRO A 74 -19.46 9.74 -10.53
N ASN A 75 -18.99 8.59 -10.06
CA ASN A 75 -19.72 7.72 -9.13
C ASN A 75 -19.43 8.01 -7.66
N ASN A 76 -18.83 9.17 -7.38
CA ASN A 76 -18.41 9.61 -6.04
C ASN A 76 -17.37 8.69 -5.35
N LYS A 77 -16.76 7.80 -6.10
CA LYS A 77 -15.68 6.93 -5.65
C LYS A 77 -14.35 7.69 -5.69
N LEU A 78 -13.49 7.46 -4.71
CA LEU A 78 -12.14 7.97 -4.74
C LEU A 78 -11.29 7.18 -5.74
N ALA A 79 -10.60 7.91 -6.60
CA ALA A 79 -9.91 7.34 -7.73
C ALA A 79 -8.61 8.09 -8.04
N VAL A 80 -7.61 7.36 -8.49
CA VAL A 80 -6.29 7.89 -8.80
C VAL A 80 -6.26 8.48 -10.20
N MET A 81 -5.61 9.63 -10.35
CA MET A 81 -5.18 10.19 -11.62
C MET A 81 -3.68 10.39 -11.60
N ALA A 82 -3.02 10.20 -12.74
CA ALA A 82 -1.61 10.50 -12.92
C ALA A 82 -1.36 11.07 -14.33
N LYS A 83 -0.32 11.85 -14.49
CA LYS A 83 0.09 12.33 -15.81
C LYS A 83 0.61 11.17 -16.66
N ASP A 84 0.15 11.12 -17.90
CA ASP A 84 0.69 10.22 -18.90
C ASP A 84 2.04 10.75 -19.46
N LYS A 85 2.64 10.03 -20.39
CA LYS A 85 3.89 10.43 -21.07
C LYS A 85 3.82 11.76 -21.83
N ASN A 86 2.62 12.25 -22.12
CA ASN A 86 2.37 13.54 -22.79
C ASN A 86 2.14 14.67 -21.77
N GLY A 87 2.25 14.40 -20.47
CA GLY A 87 2.01 15.37 -19.41
C GLY A 87 0.51 15.64 -19.15
N THR A 88 -0.39 14.82 -19.70
CA THR A 88 -1.83 14.97 -19.51
C THR A 88 -2.30 14.14 -18.33
N LEU A 89 -3.02 14.76 -17.39
CA LEU A 89 -3.56 14.07 -16.23
C LEU A 89 -4.77 13.20 -16.63
N GLN A 90 -4.59 11.89 -16.51
CA GLN A 90 -5.56 10.87 -16.94
C GLN A 90 -6.00 9.99 -15.77
N PRO A 91 -7.18 9.35 -15.85
CA PRO A 91 -7.51 8.21 -15.01
C PRO A 91 -6.37 7.20 -14.96
N PHE A 92 -6.04 6.74 -13.76
CA PHE A 92 -4.90 5.85 -13.57
C PHE A 92 -5.28 4.71 -12.61
N TYR A 93 -5.31 3.50 -13.14
CA TYR A 93 -5.46 2.29 -12.35
C TYR A 93 -4.07 1.70 -12.08
N VAL A 94 -3.72 1.53 -10.82
CA VAL A 94 -2.40 1.02 -10.43
C VAL A 94 -2.30 -0.46 -10.78
N LYS A 95 -1.40 -0.79 -11.70
CA LYS A 95 -0.98 -2.16 -12.06
C LYS A 95 0.46 -2.32 -11.61
N GLY A 96 0.62 -2.65 -10.33
CA GLY A 96 1.91 -2.56 -9.65
C GLY A 96 2.65 -3.88 -9.58
N ILE A 97 3.98 -3.77 -9.55
CA ILE A 97 4.88 -4.82 -9.11
C ILE A 97 5.78 -4.22 -8.04
N GLU A 98 5.89 -4.93 -6.94
CA GLU A 98 6.78 -4.57 -5.87
C GLU A 98 8.18 -5.09 -6.15
N VAL A 99 9.17 -4.22 -5.98
CA VAL A 99 10.58 -4.61 -6.05
C VAL A 99 10.93 -5.37 -4.79
N GLY A 100 10.89 -6.69 -4.87
CA GLY A 100 11.30 -7.55 -3.77
C GLY A 100 12.81 -7.67 -3.66
N PHE A 101 13.30 -8.00 -2.49
CA PHE A 101 14.71 -8.31 -2.23
C PHE A 101 15.30 -9.40 -3.15
N TRP A 102 14.43 -10.13 -3.81
CA TRP A 102 14.79 -11.25 -4.66
C TRP A 102 14.86 -10.89 -6.15
N ASP A 103 14.19 -9.82 -6.53
CA ASP A 103 14.14 -9.37 -7.92
C ASP A 103 15.37 -8.53 -8.24
N THR A 104 15.85 -7.85 -7.22
CA THR A 104 17.05 -7.05 -7.27
C THR A 104 17.98 -7.53 -6.17
N ARG A 105 19.23 -7.66 -6.46
CA ARG A 105 20.25 -7.76 -5.43
C ARG A 105 20.50 -6.37 -4.90
N ARG A 106 19.55 -5.84 -4.14
CA ARG A 106 19.61 -4.52 -3.59
C ARG A 106 20.94 -4.29 -2.88
N GLY A 107 21.57 -3.16 -3.19
CA GLY A 107 22.93 -2.85 -2.73
C GLY A 107 24.04 -3.56 -3.48
N GLU A 108 23.76 -4.48 -4.44
CA GLU A 108 24.76 -4.85 -5.42
C GLU A 108 24.95 -3.66 -6.38
N PRO A 109 26.16 -3.16 -6.56
CA PRO A 109 26.44 -2.05 -7.48
C PRO A 109 26.01 -2.33 -8.93
N GLU A 110 25.69 -3.56 -9.22
CA GLU A 110 25.42 -4.09 -10.55
C GLU A 110 23.94 -4.36 -10.84
N THR A 111 22.99 -3.97 -9.94
CA THR A 111 21.56 -4.16 -10.25
C THR A 111 21.15 -3.23 -11.39
N ASP A 112 20.89 -3.83 -12.54
CA ASP A 112 20.41 -3.13 -13.72
C ASP A 112 18.89 -2.90 -13.63
N TYR A 113 18.50 -1.79 -13.00
CA TYR A 113 17.09 -1.44 -12.85
C TYR A 113 16.40 -1.11 -14.18
N ASP A 114 17.11 -0.71 -15.21
CA ASP A 114 16.53 -0.56 -16.55
C ASP A 114 16.01 -1.90 -17.07
N LYS A 115 16.80 -2.95 -16.88
CA LYS A 115 16.39 -4.32 -17.23
C LYS A 115 15.21 -4.82 -16.39
N VAL A 116 15.20 -4.52 -15.09
CA VAL A 116 14.09 -4.87 -14.20
C VAL A 116 12.80 -4.17 -14.63
N PHE A 117 12.87 -2.89 -14.94
CA PHE A 117 11.70 -2.10 -15.34
C PHE A 117 11.20 -2.48 -16.74
N ASP A 118 12.09 -2.86 -17.65
CA ASP A 118 11.71 -3.45 -18.93
C ASP A 118 10.91 -4.74 -18.73
N ALA A 119 11.36 -5.60 -17.80
CA ALA A 119 10.64 -6.84 -17.46
C ALA A 119 9.23 -6.57 -16.91
N TYR A 120 9.07 -5.52 -16.07
CA TYR A 120 7.77 -5.11 -15.56
C TYR A 120 6.83 -4.63 -16.67
N ASN A 121 7.36 -3.85 -17.60
CA ASN A 121 6.60 -3.43 -18.77
C ASN A 121 6.17 -4.60 -19.66
N LYS A 122 7.02 -5.61 -19.85
CA LYS A 122 6.69 -6.81 -20.63
C LYS A 122 5.46 -7.55 -20.09
N VAL A 123 5.22 -7.50 -18.81
CA VAL A 123 4.04 -8.11 -18.19
C VAL A 123 2.87 -7.13 -17.98
N GLY A 124 2.98 -5.89 -18.47
CA GLY A 124 1.89 -4.92 -18.46
C GLY A 124 1.72 -4.12 -17.17
N ALA A 125 2.74 -4.09 -16.31
CA ALA A 125 2.76 -3.19 -15.17
C ALA A 125 2.93 -1.73 -15.62
N ASN A 126 2.37 -0.80 -14.84
CA ASN A 126 2.53 0.64 -15.03
C ASN A 126 3.09 1.35 -13.79
N THR A 127 3.27 0.61 -12.72
CA THR A 127 3.70 1.14 -11.43
C THR A 127 4.71 0.21 -10.79
N VAL A 128 5.74 0.78 -10.25
CA VAL A 128 6.72 0.12 -9.40
C VAL A 128 6.48 0.55 -7.95
N MET A 129 6.28 -0.41 -7.06
CA MET A 129 6.34 -0.22 -5.63
C MET A 129 7.80 -0.43 -5.22
N PHE A 130 8.53 0.67 -4.99
CA PHE A 130 9.98 0.62 -4.83
C PHE A 130 10.40 0.85 -3.39
N MET A 131 11.11 -0.12 -2.84
CA MET A 131 11.61 -0.07 -1.46
C MET A 131 12.80 0.87 -1.33
N ILE A 132 12.72 1.76 -0.36
CA ILE A 132 13.84 2.61 0.07
C ILE A 132 13.98 2.53 1.58
N HIS A 133 15.20 2.56 2.06
CA HIS A 133 15.47 2.62 3.48
C HIS A 133 15.81 4.04 3.90
N TRP A 134 15.65 4.34 5.16
CA TRP A 134 16.04 5.62 5.72
C TRP A 134 17.50 5.97 5.42
N GLY A 135 18.41 4.99 5.59
CA GLY A 135 19.84 5.18 5.31
C GLY A 135 20.18 5.44 3.85
N ASP A 136 19.31 5.04 2.89
CA ASP A 136 19.51 5.32 1.46
C ASP A 136 19.38 6.81 1.14
N ILE A 137 18.61 7.55 1.94
CA ILE A 137 18.31 8.96 1.71
C ILE A 137 18.92 9.89 2.76
N GLU A 138 19.29 9.37 3.93
CA GLU A 138 19.98 10.09 5.00
C GLU A 138 21.18 9.27 5.50
N PRO A 139 22.27 9.16 4.71
CA PRO A 139 23.44 8.35 5.05
C PRO A 139 24.21 8.86 6.27
N GLN A 140 23.98 10.10 6.68
CA GLN A 140 24.51 10.69 7.92
C GLN A 140 23.42 11.60 8.50
N ASP A 141 23.37 11.69 9.85
CA ASP A 141 22.38 12.50 10.54
C ASP A 141 22.30 13.94 10.01
N GLY A 142 21.14 14.30 9.46
CA GLY A 142 20.87 15.61 8.86
C GLY A 142 21.49 15.85 7.50
N LYS A 143 22.19 14.86 6.91
CA LYS A 143 22.75 14.96 5.57
C LYS A 143 21.97 14.05 4.62
N PHE A 144 21.25 14.69 3.72
CA PHE A 144 20.41 14.00 2.75
C PHE A 144 21.14 13.85 1.41
N ASP A 145 21.08 12.65 0.86
CA ASP A 145 21.58 12.30 -0.48
C ASP A 145 20.48 11.56 -1.24
N PHE A 146 19.98 12.17 -2.29
CA PHE A 146 18.94 11.60 -3.15
C PHE A 146 19.47 11.03 -4.46
N SER A 147 20.79 10.93 -4.62
CA SER A 147 21.40 10.48 -5.89
C SER A 147 20.88 9.10 -6.31
N TYR A 148 20.75 8.18 -5.36
CA TYR A 148 20.23 6.84 -5.62
C TYR A 148 18.75 6.87 -6.02
N THR A 149 17.91 7.56 -5.26
CA THR A 149 16.47 7.64 -5.55
C THR A 149 16.17 8.45 -6.80
N ASP A 150 16.97 9.48 -7.11
CA ASP A 150 16.88 10.23 -8.36
C ASP A 150 17.19 9.35 -9.58
N ASP A 151 18.20 8.49 -9.49
CA ASP A 151 18.54 7.55 -10.57
C ASP A 151 17.40 6.56 -10.82
N ILE A 152 16.76 6.05 -9.75
CA ILE A 152 15.58 5.19 -9.87
C ILE A 152 14.41 5.92 -10.53
N VAL A 153 14.17 7.18 -10.16
CA VAL A 153 13.10 8.00 -10.76
C VAL A 153 13.33 8.20 -12.26
N GLU A 154 14.56 8.52 -12.66
CA GLU A 154 14.90 8.72 -14.08
C GLU A 154 14.80 7.40 -14.88
N LYS A 155 15.19 6.27 -14.29
CA LYS A 155 15.01 4.95 -14.91
C LYS A 155 13.51 4.61 -15.06
N ALA A 156 12.70 4.74 -14.01
CA ALA A 156 11.27 4.50 -14.10
C ALA A 156 10.59 5.39 -15.14
N LYS A 157 10.99 6.66 -15.22
CA LYS A 157 10.50 7.61 -16.23
C LYS A 157 10.81 7.16 -17.66
N ARG A 158 12.03 6.65 -17.93
CA ARG A 158 12.39 6.12 -19.26
C ARG A 158 11.53 4.94 -19.68
N HIS A 159 11.07 4.15 -18.70
CA HIS A 159 10.20 2.99 -18.90
C HIS A 159 8.70 3.31 -18.78
N ASP A 160 8.31 4.58 -18.67
CA ASP A 160 6.92 5.04 -18.50
C ASP A 160 6.23 4.39 -17.29
N LEU A 161 6.99 4.11 -16.24
CA LEU A 161 6.50 3.57 -14.97
C LEU A 161 6.31 4.68 -13.94
N LYS A 162 5.25 4.58 -13.16
CA LYS A 162 5.08 5.39 -11.95
C LYS A 162 5.75 4.71 -10.76
N ILE A 163 6.09 5.50 -9.76
CA ILE A 163 6.67 5.01 -8.51
C ILE A 163 5.75 5.34 -7.35
N VAL A 164 5.51 4.34 -6.50
CA VAL A 164 5.11 4.51 -5.12
C VAL A 164 6.27 4.04 -4.26
N TRP A 165 6.82 4.93 -3.45
CA TRP A 165 7.88 4.54 -2.52
C TRP A 165 7.34 3.64 -1.42
N ILE A 166 8.06 2.60 -1.05
CA ILE A 166 7.87 1.86 0.19
C ILE A 166 9.02 2.25 1.10
N LEU A 167 8.71 2.99 2.16
CA LEU A 167 9.72 3.52 3.07
C LEU A 167 9.92 2.58 4.26
N PHE A 168 11.08 1.97 4.33
CA PHE A 168 11.48 1.16 5.48
C PHE A 168 12.12 2.05 6.54
N MET A 169 11.40 2.24 7.65
CA MET A 169 11.89 3.05 8.78
C MET A 169 12.52 2.19 9.88
N HIS A 170 12.16 0.92 9.95
CA HIS A 170 12.64 -0.02 10.96
C HIS A 170 13.67 -1.01 10.41
N GLU A 171 13.60 -1.36 9.14
CA GLU A 171 14.51 -2.30 8.48
C GLU A 171 15.63 -1.55 7.76
N GLN A 172 16.51 -0.88 8.50
CA GLN A 172 17.60 -0.14 7.86
C GLN A 172 18.76 -1.01 7.39
N PHE A 173 18.84 -2.22 7.89
CA PHE A 173 20.13 -2.88 8.04
C PHE A 173 20.28 -4.12 7.20
N ASP A 174 19.36 -4.31 6.29
CA ASP A 174 19.27 -5.52 5.54
C ASP A 174 20.09 -5.57 4.25
N MET A 175 21.02 -4.69 4.14
CA MET A 175 21.87 -4.62 2.97
C MET A 175 23.21 -5.29 3.22
N PRO A 176 23.50 -6.43 2.58
CA PRO A 176 24.79 -7.10 2.72
C PRO A 176 25.98 -6.24 2.24
N PHE A 177 25.69 -5.08 1.63
CA PHE A 177 26.67 -4.17 1.05
C PHE A 177 26.77 -2.83 1.75
N LEU A 178 25.87 -2.54 2.68
CA LEU A 178 26.04 -1.39 3.58
C LEU A 178 27.06 -1.72 4.65
N PRO A 179 27.74 -0.71 5.21
CA PRO A 179 28.59 -0.90 6.37
C PRO A 179 27.85 -1.68 7.44
N GLU A 180 28.59 -2.51 8.19
CA GLU A 180 28.06 -3.25 9.34
C GLU A 180 27.11 -2.36 10.14
N PRO A 181 25.93 -2.89 10.57
CA PRO A 181 24.89 -2.08 11.23
C PRO A 181 25.44 -1.17 12.34
N GLU A 182 26.39 -1.67 13.13
CA GLU A 182 27.03 -0.96 14.22
C GLU A 182 27.87 0.25 13.77
N LYS A 183 28.19 0.33 12.48
CA LYS A 183 28.91 1.47 11.87
C LYS A 183 27.98 2.50 11.27
N GLN A 184 26.68 2.24 11.22
CA GLN A 184 25.72 3.20 10.71
C GLN A 184 25.47 4.31 11.73
N TRP A 185 25.17 5.52 11.22
CA TRP A 185 25.05 6.70 12.07
C TRP A 185 24.00 6.57 13.19
N MET A 186 22.93 5.79 12.95
CA MET A 186 21.88 5.57 13.94
C MET A 186 22.34 4.83 15.17
N TYR A 187 23.28 3.89 15.04
CA TYR A 187 23.91 3.22 16.18
C TYR A 187 24.94 4.08 16.87
N ASN A 188 25.60 4.95 16.11
CA ASN A 188 26.66 5.82 16.62
C ASN A 188 26.13 7.04 17.39
N LEU A 189 24.82 7.23 17.45
CA LEU A 189 24.20 8.24 18.30
C LEU A 189 24.10 7.82 19.75
N ASP A 190 24.60 6.64 20.11
CA ASP A 190 24.50 6.11 21.45
C ASP A 190 25.41 6.87 22.43
N THR A 191 24.79 7.34 23.51
CA THR A 191 25.40 7.88 24.71
C THR A 191 26.69 8.69 24.55
N ARG A 192 26.59 9.94 24.19
CA ARG A 192 27.64 10.90 24.44
C ARG A 192 27.38 11.56 25.81
N ASP A 193 28.38 11.52 26.69
CA ASP A 193 28.39 12.28 27.93
C ASP A 193 27.25 11.99 28.93
N GLY A 194 26.70 10.78 28.93
CA GLY A 194 25.60 10.43 29.83
C GLY A 194 24.26 11.06 29.45
N VAL A 195 24.22 11.85 28.38
CA VAL A 195 22.98 12.38 27.78
C VAL A 195 22.62 11.51 26.62
N ASN A 196 21.43 10.94 26.68
CA ASN A 196 20.96 10.04 25.66
C ASN A 196 20.44 10.81 24.43
N TYR A 197 21.35 11.15 23.53
CA TYR A 197 21.00 11.72 22.20
C TYR A 197 20.66 10.64 21.18
N ALA A 198 20.75 9.38 21.62
CA ALA A 198 20.65 8.24 20.76
C ALA A 198 19.22 8.02 20.29
N ILE A 199 19.10 7.44 19.12
CA ILE A 199 17.89 6.74 18.74
C ILE A 199 17.63 5.67 19.81
N GLN A 200 16.48 5.75 20.43
CA GLN A 200 16.05 4.73 21.36
C GLN A 200 15.36 3.61 20.60
N TRP A 201 15.57 2.42 21.09
CA TRP A 201 15.09 1.19 20.48
C TRP A 201 13.91 0.62 21.26
N VAL A 202 13.08 -0.14 20.57
CA VAL A 202 12.01 -0.92 21.18
C VAL A 202 12.60 -1.92 22.19
N LYS A 203 11.97 -2.04 23.36
CA LYS A 203 12.45 -2.86 24.49
C LYS A 203 11.42 -3.87 24.96
N ASP A 204 11.93 -5.02 25.43
CA ASP A 204 11.15 -6.01 26.17
C ASP A 204 10.84 -5.55 27.60
N LYS A 205 10.11 -6.39 28.35
CA LYS A 205 9.75 -6.12 29.77
C LYS A 205 10.95 -6.04 30.70
N GLU A 206 12.02 -6.70 30.36
CA GLU A 206 13.29 -6.74 31.09
C GLU A 206 14.18 -5.53 30.77
N GLY A 207 13.79 -4.71 29.78
CA GLY A 207 14.51 -3.52 29.34
C GLY A 207 15.60 -3.80 28.30
N ASN A 208 15.68 -5.01 27.74
CA ASN A 208 16.59 -5.34 26.68
C ASN A 208 16.05 -4.81 25.34
N ILE A 209 16.95 -4.45 24.43
CA ILE A 209 16.58 -4.11 23.06
C ILE A 209 16.07 -5.38 22.38
N ILE A 210 14.87 -5.30 21.81
CA ILE A 210 14.32 -6.40 21.02
C ILE A 210 15.07 -6.45 19.70
N LYS A 211 15.73 -7.58 19.48
CA LYS A 211 16.39 -7.92 18.24
C LYS A 211 15.64 -9.09 17.64
N ASP A 212 14.94 -8.88 16.55
CA ASP A 212 14.46 -10.01 15.80
C ASP A 212 15.57 -10.53 14.89
N ILE A 213 16.21 -11.57 15.35
CA ILE A 213 17.14 -12.36 14.55
C ILE A 213 16.52 -13.74 14.44
N PRO A 214 15.66 -14.00 13.47
CA PRO A 214 15.23 -15.37 13.19
C PRO A 214 16.48 -16.20 12.93
N ALA A 215 16.64 -17.32 13.63
CA ALA A 215 17.81 -18.21 13.56
C ALA A 215 18.21 -18.62 12.13
N GLN A 216 17.29 -18.50 11.17
CA GLN A 216 17.51 -18.75 9.75
C GLN A 216 18.05 -17.53 8.97
N ARG A 217 18.06 -16.34 9.57
CA ARG A 217 18.45 -15.08 8.94
C ARG A 217 19.68 -14.45 9.55
N GLU A 218 20.39 -15.15 10.43
CA GLU A 218 21.55 -14.69 11.23
C GLU A 218 22.65 -13.93 10.47
N LYS A 219 22.61 -13.93 9.15
CA LYS A 219 23.60 -13.23 8.33
C LYS A 219 23.04 -12.03 7.57
N ARG A 220 21.74 -11.73 7.66
CA ARG A 220 21.09 -10.76 6.78
C ARG A 220 20.30 -9.66 7.48
N TYR A 221 19.84 -9.86 8.72
CA TYR A 221 18.88 -8.96 9.37
C TYR A 221 19.22 -8.78 10.85
N SER A 222 19.58 -7.61 11.25
CA SER A 222 19.39 -7.18 12.62
C SER A 222 18.23 -6.17 12.64
N GLU A 223 17.04 -6.68 12.73
CA GLU A 223 15.83 -5.87 12.80
C GLU A 223 15.72 -5.28 14.20
N ILE A 224 16.34 -4.13 14.39
CA ILE A 224 16.17 -3.34 15.59
C ILE A 224 15.22 -2.22 15.25
N MET A 225 14.09 -2.22 15.89
CA MET A 225 13.05 -1.25 15.63
C MET A 225 13.26 0.02 16.44
N PRO A 226 13.26 1.22 15.81
CA PRO A 226 13.33 2.48 16.56
C PRO A 226 12.09 2.66 17.42
N CYS A 227 12.24 3.19 18.62
CA CYS A 227 11.13 3.54 19.48
C CYS A 227 10.49 4.84 18.98
N TYR A 228 9.38 4.75 18.31
CA TYR A 228 8.67 5.92 17.76
C TYR A 228 8.09 6.84 18.85
N SER A 229 7.98 6.36 20.07
CA SER A 229 7.62 7.17 21.23
C SER A 229 8.75 8.11 21.67
N HIS A 230 9.97 7.87 21.23
CA HIS A 230 11.11 8.70 21.59
C HIS A 230 11.12 10.00 20.77
N PRO A 231 11.12 11.19 21.41
CA PRO A 231 10.98 12.47 20.71
C PRO A 231 12.03 12.72 19.63
N VAL A 232 13.27 12.28 19.84
CA VAL A 232 14.35 12.44 18.85
C VAL A 232 14.11 11.55 17.64
N VAL A 233 13.74 10.29 17.84
CA VAL A 233 13.38 9.37 16.75
C VAL A 233 12.23 9.94 15.95
N TYR A 234 11.16 10.34 16.63
CA TYR A 234 10.00 10.96 16.02
C TYR A 234 10.36 12.19 15.18
N ALA A 235 11.11 13.15 15.75
CA ALA A 235 11.51 14.36 15.05
C ALA A 235 12.38 14.07 13.81
N LYS A 236 13.24 13.05 13.87
CA LYS A 236 14.07 12.65 12.74
C LYS A 236 13.25 12.01 11.63
N ILE A 237 12.24 11.19 11.95
CA ILE A 237 11.31 10.61 10.96
C ILE A 237 10.53 11.73 10.27
N ILE A 238 9.97 12.67 11.01
CA ILE A 238 9.26 13.82 10.45
C ILE A 238 10.17 14.62 9.50
N ARG A 239 11.42 14.89 9.90
CA ARG A 239 12.41 15.57 9.05
C ARG A 239 12.70 14.80 7.76
N MET A 240 12.88 13.48 7.86
CA MET A 240 13.13 12.62 6.71
C MET A 240 11.95 12.65 5.73
N LEU A 241 10.73 12.47 6.22
CA LEU A 241 9.52 12.53 5.41
C LEU A 241 9.33 13.90 4.74
N ASP A 242 9.57 14.99 5.46
CA ASP A 242 9.55 16.35 4.89
C ASP A 242 10.53 16.49 3.72
N LYS A 243 11.77 16.02 3.89
CA LYS A 243 12.80 16.11 2.84
C LYS A 243 12.48 15.24 1.62
N LEU A 244 12.04 14.01 1.85
CA LEU A 244 11.64 13.10 0.77
C LEU A 244 10.45 13.66 0.00
N ALA A 245 9.42 14.13 0.71
CA ALA A 245 8.24 14.73 0.10
C ALA A 245 8.60 16.00 -0.71
N ALA A 246 9.38 16.91 -0.14
CA ALA A 246 9.83 18.13 -0.82
C ALA A 246 10.62 17.82 -2.10
N ARG A 247 11.45 16.75 -2.09
CA ARG A 247 12.21 16.33 -3.27
C ARG A 247 11.32 15.93 -4.43
N TYR A 248 10.25 15.17 -4.15
CA TYR A 248 9.43 14.54 -5.19
C TYR A 248 8.01 15.10 -5.34
N ALA A 249 7.63 16.15 -4.61
CA ALA A 249 6.29 16.75 -4.66
C ALA A 249 5.82 17.14 -6.09
N ARG A 250 6.75 17.44 -6.98
CA ARG A 250 6.47 17.84 -8.38
C ARG A 250 6.87 16.79 -9.41
N SER A 251 7.30 15.63 -8.97
CA SER A 251 7.67 14.55 -9.86
C SER A 251 6.43 14.00 -10.57
N GLU A 252 6.48 13.89 -11.90
CA GLU A 252 5.42 13.22 -12.68
C GLU A 252 5.54 11.69 -12.63
N THR A 253 6.66 11.19 -12.11
CA THR A 253 6.94 9.76 -11.96
C THR A 253 6.54 9.25 -10.59
N VAL A 254 6.80 10.01 -9.51
CA VAL A 254 6.43 9.63 -8.14
C VAL A 254 5.00 10.05 -7.85
N ILE A 255 4.13 9.09 -7.61
CA ILE A 255 2.68 9.34 -7.37
C ILE A 255 2.26 9.16 -5.92
N GLY A 256 3.12 8.59 -5.08
CA GLY A 256 2.80 8.37 -3.68
C GLY A 256 3.90 7.70 -2.88
N ILE A 257 3.58 7.44 -1.63
CA ILE A 257 4.44 6.74 -0.68
C ILE A 257 3.62 5.81 0.21
N GLN A 258 4.13 4.62 0.45
CA GLN A 258 3.75 3.78 1.57
C GLN A 258 4.67 4.15 2.73
N VAL A 259 4.08 4.75 3.78
CA VAL A 259 4.81 5.21 4.96
C VAL A 259 4.99 4.03 5.91
N GLY A 260 6.19 3.53 5.95
CA GLY A 260 6.50 2.31 6.67
C GLY A 260 6.10 1.03 5.93
N ASN A 261 6.70 -0.07 6.32
CA ASN A 261 6.36 -1.41 5.86
C ASN A 261 6.15 -2.31 7.06
N GLU A 262 4.94 -2.85 7.23
CA GLU A 262 4.57 -3.68 8.37
C GLU A 262 4.84 -3.01 9.73
N GLU A 263 4.72 -1.70 9.82
CA GLU A 263 5.04 -0.92 11.01
C GLU A 263 4.12 -1.28 12.19
N HIS A 264 4.71 -1.48 13.35
CA HIS A 264 4.01 -1.93 14.56
C HIS A 264 4.82 -1.67 15.83
N PHE A 265 4.25 -1.97 16.99
CA PHE A 265 4.92 -1.87 18.28
C PHE A 265 5.96 -2.95 18.54
N SER A 266 5.78 -4.14 17.99
CA SER A 266 6.70 -5.24 18.18
C SER A 266 6.88 -6.01 16.90
N TYR A 267 8.12 -6.39 16.62
CA TYR A 267 8.40 -7.27 15.52
C TYR A 267 8.02 -8.72 15.90
N GLN A 268 7.21 -9.33 15.06
CA GLN A 268 6.86 -10.75 14.92
C GLN A 268 6.63 -11.63 16.16
N GLY A 269 6.59 -11.18 17.38
CA GLY A 269 6.26 -12.15 18.39
C GLY A 269 6.38 -11.76 19.83
N GLU A 270 7.11 -10.72 20.14
CA GLU A 270 7.27 -10.26 21.52
C GLU A 270 6.31 -9.12 21.83
N ASP A 271 5.70 -9.14 23.00
CA ASP A 271 4.95 -7.98 23.46
C ASP A 271 5.91 -6.82 23.75
N SER A 272 5.61 -5.64 23.24
CA SER A 272 6.43 -4.41 23.35
C SER A 272 5.54 -3.17 23.19
N ASP A 273 6.02 -1.97 23.26
CA ASP A 273 7.36 -1.51 23.58
C ASP A 273 7.41 -1.05 25.05
N PHE A 274 8.31 -1.62 25.82
CA PHE A 274 8.49 -1.25 27.23
C PHE A 274 9.64 -0.23 27.43
N ASN A 275 9.98 0.52 26.38
CA ASN A 275 10.89 1.64 26.51
C ASN A 275 10.29 2.68 27.49
N PRO A 276 11.11 3.29 28.37
CA PRO A 276 10.62 4.28 29.32
C PRO A 276 9.79 5.41 28.71
N TYR A 277 10.08 5.83 27.48
CA TYR A 277 9.30 6.84 26.77
C TYR A 277 7.90 6.33 26.40
N THR A 278 7.80 5.09 25.94
CA THR A 278 6.50 4.47 25.64
C THR A 278 5.67 4.27 26.90
N LEU A 279 6.30 3.86 28.00
CA LEU A 279 5.61 3.73 29.29
C LEU A 279 5.10 5.08 29.80
N ALA A 280 5.88 6.15 29.68
CA ALA A 280 5.46 7.50 30.03
C ALA A 280 4.28 7.98 29.16
N LEU A 281 4.28 7.65 27.88
CA LEU A 281 3.14 7.92 27.00
C LEU A 281 1.89 7.12 27.40
N PHE A 282 2.07 5.87 27.80
CA PHE A 282 0.95 5.05 28.28
C PHE A 282 0.34 5.65 29.54
N ASP A 283 1.15 6.12 30.48
CA ASP A 283 0.64 6.78 31.70
C ASP A 283 -0.14 8.05 31.35
N LYS A 284 0.35 8.84 30.42
CA LYS A 284 -0.35 10.04 29.95
C LYS A 284 -1.65 9.70 29.22
N TRP A 285 -1.63 8.70 28.34
CA TRP A 285 -2.82 8.22 27.64
C TRP A 285 -3.89 7.73 28.61
N LYS A 286 -3.51 6.99 29.67
CA LYS A 286 -4.44 6.59 30.73
C LYS A 286 -5.10 7.78 31.42
N GLN A 287 -4.32 8.81 31.71
CA GLN A 287 -4.85 10.04 32.35
C GLN A 287 -5.83 10.77 31.45
N GLN A 288 -5.59 10.79 30.15
CA GLN A 288 -6.43 11.51 29.18
C GLN A 288 -7.71 10.74 28.83
N THR A 289 -7.60 9.42 28.67
CA THR A 289 -8.71 8.60 28.18
C THR A 289 -9.53 7.95 29.28
N GLY A 290 -8.95 7.74 30.45
CA GLY A 290 -9.52 6.91 31.50
C GLY A 290 -9.40 5.41 31.25
N GLU A 291 -8.82 5.01 30.12
CA GLU A 291 -8.61 3.61 29.73
C GLU A 291 -7.33 3.05 30.36
N THR A 292 -7.25 1.73 30.52
CA THR A 292 -6.08 1.06 31.11
C THR A 292 -5.53 -0.08 30.25
N SER A 293 -6.15 -0.32 29.10
CA SER A 293 -5.78 -1.42 28.21
C SER A 293 -4.50 -1.12 27.45
N TRP A 294 -3.45 -1.92 27.68
CA TRP A 294 -2.19 -1.83 26.92
C TRP A 294 -2.40 -2.06 25.42
N LEU A 295 -3.24 -3.03 25.05
CA LEU A 295 -3.56 -3.26 23.64
C LEU A 295 -4.23 -2.03 23.00
N ARG A 296 -5.23 -1.45 23.65
CA ARG A 296 -5.93 -0.27 23.12
C ARG A 296 -4.96 0.92 22.97
N PHE A 297 -4.08 1.12 23.93
CA PHE A 297 -3.03 2.11 23.82
C PHE A 297 -2.13 1.87 22.60
N LYS A 298 -1.67 0.64 22.37
CA LYS A 298 -0.85 0.33 21.19
C LYS A 298 -1.57 0.65 19.89
N MET A 299 -2.83 0.26 19.77
CA MET A 299 -3.66 0.55 18.58
C MET A 299 -3.80 2.05 18.34
N ASP A 300 -4.08 2.81 19.38
CA ASP A 300 -4.23 4.26 19.31
C ASP A 300 -2.89 4.93 18.93
N MET A 301 -1.77 4.43 19.44
CA MET A 301 -0.45 4.97 19.13
C MET A 301 -0.01 4.68 17.71
N VAL A 302 -0.17 3.46 17.22
CA VAL A 302 0.13 3.11 15.82
C VAL A 302 -0.67 4.02 14.89
N ASN A 303 -1.96 4.16 15.15
CA ASN A 303 -2.83 5.05 14.38
C ASN A 303 -2.37 6.53 14.42
N LEU A 304 -1.97 7.02 15.59
CA LEU A 304 -1.48 8.38 15.78
C LEU A 304 -0.17 8.62 15.02
N TRP A 305 0.80 7.71 15.13
CA TRP A 305 2.08 7.85 14.44
C TRP A 305 1.89 7.93 12.93
N PHE A 306 1.13 7.01 12.35
CA PHE A 306 0.88 7.04 10.91
C PHE A 306 0.13 8.28 10.45
N SER A 307 -0.85 8.74 11.23
CA SER A 307 -1.55 9.99 10.93
C SER A 307 -0.60 11.19 10.91
N ARG A 308 0.39 11.21 11.79
CA ARG A 308 1.40 12.27 11.86
C ARG A 308 2.43 12.16 10.74
N PHE A 309 2.86 10.96 10.43
CA PHE A 309 3.82 10.72 9.35
C PHE A 309 3.22 11.07 7.98
N THR A 310 2.00 10.65 7.72
CA THR A 310 1.30 11.02 6.48
C THR A 310 1.03 12.52 6.39
N THR A 311 0.70 13.16 7.51
CA THR A 311 0.53 14.62 7.56
C THR A 311 1.83 15.35 7.22
N ALA A 312 2.96 14.91 7.78
CA ALA A 312 4.27 15.51 7.48
C ALA A 312 4.60 15.40 5.97
N TYR A 313 4.30 14.26 5.37
CA TYR A 313 4.48 14.09 3.94
C TYR A 313 3.57 15.03 3.12
N HIS A 314 2.29 15.13 3.48
CA HIS A 314 1.33 15.98 2.77
C HIS A 314 1.57 17.48 2.93
N GLU A 315 2.39 17.90 3.89
CA GLU A 315 2.78 19.31 3.98
C GLU A 315 3.54 19.78 2.74
N GLN A 316 4.35 18.92 2.16
CA GLN A 316 5.15 19.19 0.97
C GLN A 316 4.51 18.65 -0.30
N ALA A 317 3.88 17.48 -0.21
CA ALA A 317 3.31 16.76 -1.35
C ALA A 317 1.78 16.52 -1.20
N PRO A 318 0.95 17.59 -1.20
CA PRO A 318 -0.47 17.53 -0.83
C PRO A 318 -1.36 16.77 -1.81
N TYR A 319 -0.84 16.35 -2.96
CA TYR A 319 -1.59 15.64 -4.00
C TYR A 319 -1.12 14.20 -4.20
N GLN A 320 0.01 13.83 -3.62
CA GLN A 320 0.51 12.47 -3.68
C GLN A 320 -0.18 11.58 -2.63
N ILE A 321 -0.44 10.34 -3.00
CA ILE A 321 -1.16 9.41 -2.13
C ILE A 321 -0.21 8.91 -1.04
N THR A 322 -0.65 8.95 0.20
CA THR A 322 0.02 8.24 1.30
C THR A 322 -0.72 6.94 1.61
N MET A 323 0.05 5.88 1.73
CA MET A 323 -0.45 4.55 2.04
C MET A 323 0.21 4.06 3.33
N ILE A 324 -0.46 3.15 4.01
CA ILE A 324 0.13 2.33 5.06
C ILE A 324 -0.10 0.86 4.76
N ASN A 325 0.88 0.07 5.14
CA ASN A 325 0.80 -1.37 5.12
C ASN A 325 0.82 -1.86 6.59
N PRO A 326 -0.35 -1.99 7.24
CA PRO A 326 -0.38 -2.57 8.57
C PRO A 326 0.00 -4.04 8.45
N ILE A 327 0.81 -4.52 9.37
CA ILE A 327 1.16 -5.94 9.38
C ILE A 327 -0.12 -6.77 9.33
N GLY A 328 -0.34 -7.42 8.20
CA GLY A 328 -1.48 -8.29 8.02
C GLY A 328 -1.27 -9.54 8.83
N GLY A 329 -2.23 -9.85 9.68
CA GLY A 329 -2.28 -11.14 10.26
C GLY A 329 -2.39 -12.19 9.17
N GLY A 330 -1.28 -12.81 8.79
CA GLY A 330 -1.41 -14.08 8.12
C GLY A 330 -2.26 -14.99 9.02
N PRO A 331 -3.28 -15.66 8.51
CA PRO A 331 -4.18 -16.51 9.31
C PRO A 331 -3.48 -17.68 9.97
N GLU A 332 -2.20 -17.85 9.66
CA GLU A 332 -1.35 -18.86 10.30
C GLU A 332 -1.13 -18.59 11.79
N LYS A 333 -1.20 -17.31 12.20
CA LYS A 333 -0.96 -16.88 13.59
C LYS A 333 -2.22 -16.42 14.34
N GLY A 334 -3.34 -16.29 13.64
CA GLY A 334 -4.56 -15.73 14.21
C GLY A 334 -4.51 -14.19 14.28
N GLU A 335 -5.48 -13.55 13.65
CA GLU A 335 -5.59 -12.08 13.59
C GLU A 335 -5.53 -11.41 14.97
N ALA A 336 -6.24 -12.00 15.95
CA ALA A 336 -6.25 -11.47 17.31
C ALA A 336 -4.87 -11.52 17.98
N ASP A 337 -4.07 -12.55 17.74
CA ASP A 337 -2.74 -12.67 18.34
C ASP A 337 -1.78 -11.62 17.79
N ILE A 338 -1.86 -11.35 16.50
CA ILE A 338 -1.04 -10.31 15.85
C ILE A 338 -1.43 -8.93 16.35
N ILE A 339 -2.71 -8.60 16.35
CA ILE A 339 -3.19 -7.31 16.87
C ILE A 339 -2.76 -7.14 18.32
N ASN A 340 -2.88 -8.18 19.15
CA ASN A 340 -2.47 -8.14 20.56
C ASN A 340 -0.97 -7.80 20.71
N LYS A 341 -0.13 -8.32 19.85
CA LYS A 341 1.32 -8.09 19.92
C LYS A 341 1.71 -6.76 19.30
N THR A 342 1.22 -6.48 18.11
CA THR A 342 1.69 -5.37 17.28
C THR A 342 0.95 -4.06 17.50
N GLY A 343 -0.29 -4.10 17.96
CA GLY A 343 -1.19 -2.93 17.97
C GLY A 343 -1.67 -2.52 16.57
N ALA A 344 -1.24 -3.20 15.53
CA ALA A 344 -1.65 -2.89 14.16
C ALA A 344 -2.98 -3.56 13.84
N ASP A 345 -4.06 -2.80 13.89
CA ASP A 345 -5.40 -3.21 13.45
C ASP A 345 -5.80 -2.38 12.24
N ALA A 346 -5.87 -3.02 11.09
CA ALA A 346 -6.25 -2.36 9.85
C ALA A 346 -7.58 -1.59 9.95
N THR A 347 -8.51 -2.06 10.81
CA THR A 347 -9.81 -1.40 10.98
C THR A 347 -9.73 -0.07 11.72
N THR A 348 -8.70 0.15 12.55
CA THR A 348 -8.52 1.41 13.28
C THR A 348 -8.06 2.55 12.40
N PHE A 349 -7.37 2.25 11.30
CA PHE A 349 -6.92 3.27 10.34
C PHE A 349 -8.06 3.96 9.59
N ARG A 350 -9.24 3.39 9.64
CA ARG A 350 -10.45 3.99 9.10
C ARG A 350 -10.68 5.42 9.57
N ASP A 351 -10.40 5.69 10.83
CA ASP A 351 -10.69 6.98 11.46
C ASP A 351 -9.49 7.94 11.36
N SER A 352 -8.32 7.47 10.91
CA SER A 352 -7.10 8.27 10.78
C SER A 352 -7.05 9.17 9.55
N LYS A 353 -7.98 9.02 8.61
CA LYS A 353 -8.02 9.73 7.32
C LYS A 353 -6.75 9.53 6.48
N ILE A 354 -6.16 8.37 6.57
CA ILE A 354 -5.09 7.92 5.68
C ILE A 354 -5.68 7.72 4.28
N ASP A 355 -4.91 7.99 3.23
CA ASP A 355 -5.44 8.04 1.87
C ASP A 355 -5.66 6.68 1.25
N ALA A 356 -4.82 5.72 1.57
CA ALA A 356 -4.95 4.36 1.08
C ALA A 356 -4.40 3.36 2.10
N ILE A 357 -4.97 2.17 2.08
CA ILE A 357 -4.49 1.04 2.86
C ILE A 357 -3.98 -0.02 1.92
N ALA A 358 -2.75 -0.42 2.15
CA ALA A 358 -2.15 -1.59 1.58
C ALA A 358 -2.52 -2.80 2.44
N THR A 359 -2.88 -3.89 1.82
CA THR A 359 -3.16 -5.14 2.51
C THR A 359 -2.26 -6.22 1.96
N MET A 360 -1.61 -6.95 2.87
CA MET A 360 -0.71 -8.04 2.51
C MET A 360 -1.43 -9.37 2.52
N PHE A 361 -1.08 -10.24 1.57
CA PHE A 361 -1.63 -11.58 1.51
C PHE A 361 -0.56 -12.61 1.19
N TYR A 362 0.00 -13.19 2.24
CA TYR A 362 0.90 -14.33 2.15
C TYR A 362 0.25 -15.60 2.70
N GLY A 363 0.51 -16.72 2.09
CA GLY A 363 0.12 -18.03 2.59
C GLY A 363 1.14 -19.06 2.19
N THR A 364 1.51 -19.95 3.12
CA THR A 364 2.54 -20.97 2.92
C THR A 364 2.03 -22.24 2.25
N SER A 365 0.71 -22.43 2.17
CA SER A 365 0.11 -23.59 1.50
C SER A 365 -1.26 -23.24 0.91
N ALA A 366 -1.64 -23.91 -0.16
CA ALA A 366 -2.94 -23.74 -0.82
C ALA A 366 -4.12 -23.85 0.17
N ALA A 367 -4.14 -24.89 1.00
CA ALA A 367 -5.23 -25.10 1.97
C ALA A 367 -5.34 -23.99 3.02
N LYS A 368 -4.22 -23.39 3.45
CA LYS A 368 -4.22 -22.27 4.38
C LYS A 368 -4.66 -20.98 3.69
N GLN A 369 -4.31 -20.82 2.44
CA GLN A 369 -4.63 -19.62 1.65
C GLN A 369 -6.13 -19.45 1.42
N TRP A 370 -6.88 -20.53 1.22
CA TRP A 370 -8.34 -20.47 1.09
C TRP A 370 -9.05 -20.03 2.36
N LYS A 371 -8.58 -20.47 3.51
CA LYS A 371 -9.11 -19.97 4.79
C LYS A 371 -8.87 -18.48 4.98
N ASN A 372 -7.88 -17.93 4.33
CA ASN A 372 -7.51 -16.52 4.37
C ASN A 372 -8.37 -15.65 3.48
N LEU A 373 -8.91 -16.20 2.40
CA LEU A 373 -9.83 -15.45 1.53
C LEU A 373 -10.99 -14.84 2.30
N ASP A 374 -11.57 -15.55 3.26
CA ASP A 374 -12.65 -14.99 4.08
C ASP A 374 -12.22 -13.78 4.93
N GLN A 375 -10.98 -13.78 5.42
CA GLN A 375 -10.43 -12.62 6.15
C GLN A 375 -10.11 -11.47 5.20
N VAL A 376 -9.55 -11.77 4.04
CA VAL A 376 -9.36 -10.80 2.96
C VAL A 376 -10.69 -10.17 2.58
N TYR A 377 -11.72 -10.98 2.42
CA TYR A 377 -13.07 -10.48 2.12
C TYR A 377 -13.60 -9.57 3.23
N LYS A 378 -13.41 -9.92 4.49
CA LYS A 378 -13.82 -9.09 5.63
C LYS A 378 -13.08 -7.76 5.66
N ILE A 379 -11.76 -7.78 5.54
CA ILE A 379 -10.94 -6.56 5.51
C ILE A 379 -11.34 -5.69 4.33
N ASN A 380 -11.37 -6.23 3.14
CA ASN A 380 -11.76 -5.50 1.94
C ASN A 380 -13.18 -4.94 2.03
N ASN A 381 -14.12 -5.70 2.59
CA ASN A 381 -15.48 -5.22 2.80
C ASN A 381 -15.51 -4.07 3.79
N THR A 382 -14.75 -4.16 4.89
CA THR A 382 -14.69 -3.08 5.88
C THR A 382 -14.18 -1.79 5.25
N PHE A 383 -13.17 -1.87 4.41
CA PHE A 383 -12.59 -0.68 3.76
C PHE A 383 -13.38 -0.17 2.56
N SER A 384 -13.91 -1.05 1.72
CA SER A 384 -14.57 -0.60 0.49
C SER A 384 -16.01 -0.12 0.68
N TYR A 385 -16.72 -0.63 1.69
CA TYR A 385 -18.13 -0.30 1.89
C TYR A 385 -18.41 0.59 3.10
N ALA A 386 -17.71 0.39 4.20
CA ALA A 386 -18.11 1.02 5.46
C ALA A 386 -17.65 2.46 5.59
N THR A 387 -16.70 2.92 4.81
CA THR A 387 -15.93 4.10 5.22
C THR A 387 -15.91 5.24 4.23
N GLN A 388 -16.33 5.04 2.99
CA GLN A 388 -15.99 6.01 1.93
C GLN A 388 -14.49 6.36 1.96
N LEU A 389 -13.72 5.50 2.60
CA LEU A 389 -12.30 5.63 2.65
C LEU A 389 -11.70 5.45 1.27
N PRO A 390 -10.52 5.94 1.17
CA PRO A 390 -9.81 6.14 -0.06
C PRO A 390 -9.52 4.84 -0.79
N ALA A 391 -8.89 5.02 -1.86
CA ALA A 391 -8.36 4.03 -2.74
C ALA A 391 -7.79 2.80 -2.00
N LEU A 392 -8.46 1.69 -2.06
CA LEU A 392 -7.85 0.42 -1.72
C LEU A 392 -6.84 0.12 -2.83
N ILE A 393 -5.57 0.20 -2.50
CA ILE A 393 -4.49 -0.26 -3.36
C ILE A 393 -3.84 -1.41 -2.62
N SER A 394 -4.15 -2.63 -3.01
CA SER A 394 -3.54 -3.79 -2.38
C SER A 394 -2.10 -3.91 -2.81
N THR A 395 -1.21 -4.00 -1.85
CA THR A 395 0.21 -4.31 -2.09
C THR A 395 0.54 -5.71 -1.60
N GLU A 396 1.71 -6.21 -1.96
CA GLU A 396 2.22 -7.50 -1.49
C GLU A 396 1.28 -8.69 -1.71
N ILE A 397 0.65 -8.76 -2.89
CA ILE A 397 0.03 -10.01 -3.33
C ILE A 397 1.16 -10.99 -3.68
N GLY A 398 1.51 -11.86 -2.75
CA GLY A 398 2.67 -12.73 -2.88
C GLY A 398 2.50 -13.81 -3.94
N ILE A 399 3.00 -13.59 -5.13
CA ILE A 399 2.98 -14.59 -6.22
C ILE A 399 4.08 -15.64 -6.05
N ARG A 400 5.18 -15.31 -5.42
CA ARG A 400 6.32 -16.21 -5.27
C ARG A 400 6.01 -17.49 -4.49
N TYR A 401 5.09 -17.38 -3.53
CA TYR A 401 4.71 -18.48 -2.64
C TYR A 401 3.34 -19.05 -2.97
N ARG A 402 2.75 -18.63 -4.08
CA ARG A 402 1.38 -18.97 -4.46
C ARG A 402 1.29 -19.37 -5.90
N SER A 403 0.26 -20.11 -6.19
CA SER A 403 -0.11 -20.35 -7.56
C SER A 403 -0.68 -19.10 -8.22
N TRP A 404 -0.63 -19.11 -9.54
CA TRP A 404 -1.26 -18.06 -10.33
C TRP A 404 -2.77 -17.97 -10.05
N ALA A 405 -3.47 -19.08 -9.94
CA ALA A 405 -4.92 -19.07 -9.75
C ALA A 405 -5.32 -18.38 -8.44
N ILE A 406 -4.58 -18.59 -7.33
CA ILE A 406 -4.82 -17.87 -6.08
C ILE A 406 -4.53 -16.38 -6.25
N THR A 407 -3.43 -16.04 -6.90
CA THR A 407 -3.07 -14.64 -7.15
C THR A 407 -4.14 -13.95 -7.97
N GLN A 408 -4.64 -14.62 -9.02
CA GLN A 408 -5.74 -14.14 -9.84
C GLN A 408 -7.02 -13.91 -9.02
N GLU A 409 -7.39 -14.84 -8.15
CA GLU A 409 -8.56 -14.72 -7.29
C GLU A 409 -8.44 -13.49 -6.36
N TYR A 410 -7.27 -13.23 -5.80
CA TYR A 410 -7.06 -12.01 -5.02
C TYR A 410 -7.21 -10.74 -5.86
N MET A 411 -6.61 -10.70 -7.05
CA MET A 411 -6.74 -9.54 -7.94
C MET A 411 -8.20 -9.29 -8.34
N ILE A 412 -8.95 -10.34 -8.66
CA ILE A 412 -10.38 -10.25 -8.97
C ILE A 412 -11.15 -9.74 -7.75
N ASN A 413 -10.82 -10.23 -6.56
CA ASN A 413 -11.44 -9.78 -5.33
C ASN A 413 -11.23 -8.28 -5.08
N PHE A 414 -10.04 -7.74 -5.38
CA PHE A 414 -9.81 -6.30 -5.31
C PHE A 414 -10.57 -5.53 -6.38
N LEU A 415 -10.59 -6.03 -7.61
CA LEU A 415 -11.37 -5.42 -8.69
C LEU A 415 -12.86 -5.33 -8.34
N GLU A 416 -13.47 -6.43 -7.89
CA GLU A 416 -14.90 -6.48 -7.58
C GLU A 416 -15.32 -5.55 -6.45
N ARG A 417 -14.35 -5.13 -5.60
CA ARG A 417 -14.57 -4.18 -4.50
C ARG A 417 -14.26 -2.74 -4.88
N GLY A 418 -13.95 -2.53 -6.15
CA GLY A 418 -13.68 -1.20 -6.65
C GLY A 418 -12.36 -0.62 -6.19
N SER A 419 -11.34 -1.45 -5.96
CA SER A 419 -9.98 -0.98 -5.69
C SER A 419 -9.49 -0.03 -6.78
N GLN A 420 -8.48 0.78 -6.46
CA GLN A 420 -7.79 1.64 -7.41
C GLN A 420 -6.49 1.03 -7.91
N GLY A 421 -6.22 -0.19 -7.56
CA GLY A 421 -5.08 -0.95 -8.04
C GLY A 421 -4.62 -2.02 -7.07
N PHE A 422 -3.57 -2.68 -7.48
CA PHE A 422 -2.86 -3.68 -6.69
C PHE A 422 -1.40 -3.75 -7.13
N ALA A 423 -0.56 -4.31 -6.28
CA ALA A 423 0.80 -4.67 -6.60
C ALA A 423 1.08 -6.12 -6.21
N VAL A 424 1.86 -6.78 -7.04
CA VAL A 424 2.27 -8.17 -6.82
C VAL A 424 3.67 -8.20 -6.22
N TYR A 425 3.85 -8.93 -5.15
CA TYR A 425 5.16 -9.21 -4.56
C TYR A 425 5.57 -10.62 -4.96
N SER A 426 6.54 -10.85 -5.79
CA SER A 426 7.34 -9.94 -6.56
C SER A 426 7.60 -10.54 -7.94
N TYR A 427 8.28 -9.84 -8.84
CA TYR A 427 8.58 -10.36 -10.18
C TYR A 427 9.30 -11.71 -10.17
N GLY A 428 10.12 -12.00 -9.16
CA GLY A 428 10.82 -13.29 -9.01
C GLY A 428 9.91 -14.53 -8.97
N GLY A 429 8.60 -14.34 -8.75
CA GLY A 429 7.58 -15.37 -8.93
C GLY A 429 7.00 -15.45 -10.34
N MET A 430 7.22 -14.42 -11.17
CA MET A 430 6.63 -14.27 -12.50
C MET A 430 7.65 -14.38 -13.63
N GLY A 431 8.93 -14.34 -13.34
CA GLY A 431 9.97 -14.33 -14.36
C GLY A 431 11.33 -14.77 -13.83
N ASN A 432 12.31 -14.68 -14.69
CA ASN A 432 13.69 -14.96 -14.38
C ASN A 432 14.52 -13.66 -14.26
N ARG A 433 15.80 -13.79 -13.90
CA ARG A 433 16.73 -12.65 -13.76
C ARG A 433 17.07 -11.98 -15.08
N GLU A 434 16.84 -12.63 -16.20
CA GLU A 434 17.01 -12.10 -17.54
C GLU A 434 15.83 -11.23 -17.97
N GLY A 435 14.77 -11.17 -17.13
CA GLY A 435 13.58 -10.37 -17.40
C GLY A 435 12.56 -11.07 -18.31
N GLU A 436 12.69 -12.39 -18.49
CA GLU A 436 11.73 -13.14 -19.30
C GLU A 436 10.63 -13.74 -18.38
N PRO A 437 9.34 -13.53 -18.73
CA PRO A 437 8.22 -14.09 -17.99
C PRO A 437 8.23 -15.61 -17.98
N ASN A 438 7.90 -16.20 -16.83
CA ASN A 438 7.51 -17.60 -16.73
C ASN A 438 6.00 -17.78 -16.99
N GLU A 439 5.45 -18.98 -16.76
CA GLU A 439 4.02 -19.24 -16.94
C GLU A 439 3.14 -18.27 -16.13
N ALA A 440 3.49 -18.02 -14.86
CA ALA A 440 2.75 -17.07 -14.01
C ALA A 440 2.85 -15.63 -14.53
N GLY A 441 4.02 -15.22 -15.02
CA GLY A 441 4.22 -13.91 -15.65
C GLY A 441 3.41 -13.75 -16.95
N GLU A 442 3.32 -14.79 -17.77
CA GLU A 442 2.46 -14.78 -18.96
C GLU A 442 0.98 -14.72 -18.61
N CYS A 443 0.54 -15.46 -17.59
CA CYS A 443 -0.82 -15.38 -17.08
C CYS A 443 -1.14 -13.98 -16.53
N TYR A 444 -0.22 -13.39 -15.76
CA TYR A 444 -0.33 -12.01 -15.28
C TYR A 444 -0.44 -11.03 -16.44
N ARG A 445 0.42 -11.14 -17.44
CA ARG A 445 0.41 -10.28 -18.63
C ARG A 445 -0.95 -10.32 -19.35
N LYS A 446 -1.49 -11.50 -19.57
CA LYS A 446 -2.82 -11.69 -20.20
C LYS A 446 -3.93 -11.07 -19.36
N PHE A 447 -3.88 -11.23 -18.06
CA PHE A 447 -4.85 -10.64 -17.14
C PHE A 447 -4.75 -9.11 -17.16
N MET A 448 -3.54 -8.54 -17.11
CA MET A 448 -3.33 -7.10 -17.20
C MET A 448 -3.79 -6.50 -18.52
N ALA A 449 -3.65 -7.22 -19.63
CA ALA A 449 -4.17 -6.78 -20.92
C ALA A 449 -5.70 -6.64 -20.89
N MET A 450 -6.41 -7.58 -20.24
CA MET A 450 -7.86 -7.48 -20.07
C MET A 450 -8.26 -6.34 -19.12
N VAL A 451 -7.50 -6.14 -18.03
CA VAL A 451 -7.69 -5.00 -17.12
C VAL A 451 -7.55 -3.70 -17.88
N THR A 452 -6.48 -3.55 -18.65
CA THR A 452 -6.20 -2.34 -19.46
C THR A 452 -7.32 -2.07 -20.49
N ALA A 453 -7.80 -3.09 -21.17
CA ALA A 453 -8.90 -2.96 -22.14
C ALA A 453 -10.22 -2.52 -21.51
N ASN A 454 -10.39 -2.65 -20.20
CA ASN A 454 -11.61 -2.37 -19.47
C ASN A 454 -11.46 -1.28 -18.38
N GLU A 455 -10.37 -0.52 -18.38
CA GLU A 455 -10.13 0.53 -17.38
C GLU A 455 -11.22 1.59 -17.35
N ASP A 456 -11.89 1.84 -18.46
CA ASP A 456 -13.02 2.77 -18.54
C ASP A 456 -14.26 2.31 -17.72
N ILE A 457 -14.34 1.03 -17.37
CA ILE A 457 -15.33 0.51 -16.43
C ILE A 457 -14.69 0.28 -15.04
N ILE A 458 -13.48 -0.24 -14.98
CA ILE A 458 -12.80 -0.60 -13.73
C ILE A 458 -12.52 0.66 -12.90
N TRP A 459 -11.94 1.69 -13.50
CA TRP A 459 -11.57 2.92 -12.80
C TRP A 459 -12.75 3.64 -12.14
N PRO A 460 -13.89 3.87 -12.84
CA PRO A 460 -15.05 4.50 -12.23
C PRO A 460 -16.00 3.50 -11.54
N GLY A 461 -15.83 2.21 -11.78
CA GLY A 461 -16.82 1.18 -11.47
C GLY A 461 -17.12 1.03 -9.97
N LEU A 462 -18.37 0.80 -9.67
CA LEU A 462 -18.86 0.42 -8.35
C LEU A 462 -19.05 -1.10 -8.27
N PRO A 463 -18.87 -1.70 -7.09
CA PRO A 463 -19.10 -3.13 -6.88
C PRO A 463 -20.50 -3.59 -7.24
N GLY A 464 -20.60 -4.78 -7.79
CA GLY A 464 -21.86 -5.44 -8.13
C GLY A 464 -22.36 -5.15 -9.55
N SER A 465 -23.52 -5.69 -9.86
CA SER A 465 -24.24 -5.39 -11.10
C SER A 465 -25.02 -4.08 -10.94
N GLY A 466 -25.07 -3.30 -12.03
CA GLY A 466 -25.93 -2.11 -12.07
C GLY A 466 -27.42 -2.45 -12.04
N ASP A 467 -28.24 -1.42 -11.83
CA ASP A 467 -29.70 -1.62 -11.78
C ASP A 467 -30.30 -2.10 -13.11
N ASN A 468 -29.67 -1.75 -14.24
CA ASN A 468 -30.15 -2.10 -15.56
C ASN A 468 -29.54 -3.39 -16.11
N ILE A 469 -28.24 -3.59 -15.98
CA ILE A 469 -27.52 -4.70 -16.61
C ILE A 469 -27.02 -5.66 -15.54
N THR A 470 -27.44 -6.92 -15.63
CA THR A 470 -27.00 -7.99 -14.73
C THR A 470 -26.24 -9.03 -15.55
N VAL A 471 -25.06 -9.44 -15.04
CA VAL A 471 -24.24 -10.51 -15.61
C VAL A 471 -24.09 -11.61 -14.58
N THR A 472 -24.45 -12.83 -14.92
CA THR A 472 -24.42 -13.97 -14.00
C THR A 472 -23.86 -15.22 -14.69
N ALA A 473 -23.17 -16.07 -13.93
CA ALA A 473 -22.88 -17.43 -14.37
C ALA A 473 -24.07 -18.32 -13.98
N THR A 474 -24.71 -18.92 -14.96
CA THR A 474 -25.97 -19.66 -14.75
C THR A 474 -25.74 -21.11 -14.37
N TYR A 475 -24.55 -21.64 -14.56
CA TYR A 475 -24.26 -23.06 -14.35
C TYR A 475 -22.78 -23.33 -14.10
N GLY A 476 -22.47 -24.38 -13.33
CA GLY A 476 -21.14 -24.92 -13.21
C GLY A 476 -20.30 -24.34 -12.07
N GLU A 477 -19.01 -24.58 -12.14
CA GLU A 477 -18.02 -24.21 -11.14
C GLU A 477 -17.55 -22.75 -11.24
N GLY A 478 -18.09 -21.98 -12.22
CA GLY A 478 -17.70 -20.61 -12.47
C GLY A 478 -18.38 -19.63 -11.52
N LYS A 479 -17.63 -18.61 -11.13
CA LYS A 479 -18.08 -17.47 -10.34
C LYS A 479 -17.97 -16.19 -11.17
N ILE A 480 -18.91 -15.28 -11.02
CA ILE A 480 -18.84 -13.95 -11.63
C ILE A 480 -18.77 -12.88 -10.55
N SER A 481 -17.74 -12.07 -10.65
CA SER A 481 -17.58 -10.81 -9.93
C SER A 481 -17.91 -9.65 -10.86
N CYS A 482 -18.63 -8.65 -10.38
CA CYS A 482 -19.12 -7.57 -11.24
C CYS A 482 -18.70 -6.18 -10.76
N LEU A 483 -18.47 -5.30 -11.76
CA LEU A 483 -18.37 -3.86 -11.60
C LEU A 483 -19.35 -3.19 -12.54
N HIS A 484 -19.94 -2.06 -12.13
CA HIS A 484 -20.85 -1.31 -12.99
C HIS A 484 -20.57 0.20 -12.99
N VAL A 485 -20.93 0.85 -14.08
CA VAL A 485 -20.90 2.32 -14.23
C VAL A 485 -22.32 2.80 -14.50
N GLY A 486 -23.03 3.12 -13.42
CA GLY A 486 -24.44 3.47 -13.47
C GLY A 486 -25.26 2.37 -14.17
N ASP A 487 -26.24 2.80 -14.97
CA ASP A 487 -27.11 1.90 -15.76
C ASP A 487 -26.56 1.59 -17.17
N GLY A 488 -25.44 2.21 -17.53
CA GLY A 488 -24.92 2.19 -18.90
C GLY A 488 -23.94 1.06 -19.20
N ALA A 489 -23.22 0.56 -18.22
CA ALA A 489 -22.23 -0.48 -18.44
C ALA A 489 -22.02 -1.37 -17.21
N THR A 490 -21.78 -2.65 -17.48
CA THR A 490 -21.38 -3.65 -16.47
C THR A 490 -20.24 -4.50 -17.02
N LEU A 491 -19.24 -4.76 -16.18
CA LEU A 491 -18.16 -5.70 -16.43
C LEU A 491 -18.35 -6.91 -15.50
N GLY A 492 -18.61 -8.07 -16.06
CA GLY A 492 -18.57 -9.36 -15.36
C GLY A 492 -17.21 -10.00 -15.53
N ILE A 493 -16.60 -10.44 -14.45
CA ILE A 493 -15.33 -11.16 -14.43
C ILE A 493 -15.61 -12.61 -14.05
N LEU A 494 -15.56 -13.49 -15.03
CA LEU A 494 -15.76 -14.92 -14.88
C LEU A 494 -14.45 -15.59 -14.50
N HIS A 495 -14.46 -16.40 -13.46
CA HIS A 495 -13.30 -17.15 -12.98
C HIS A 495 -13.72 -18.44 -12.26
N PHE A 496 -12.74 -19.31 -12.03
CA PHE A 496 -12.93 -20.48 -11.18
C PHE A 496 -12.49 -20.16 -9.76
N PRO A 497 -13.39 -20.11 -8.77
CA PRO A 497 -13.02 -19.78 -7.41
C PRO A 497 -12.46 -20.93 -6.61
N ASP A 498 -12.44 -22.15 -7.16
CA ASP A 498 -12.45 -23.34 -6.36
C ASP A 498 -11.17 -24.10 -6.23
N ASP A 499 -11.13 -24.66 -5.01
CA ASP A 499 -10.38 -25.83 -4.55
C ASP A 499 -8.99 -26.00 -5.16
N MET A 500 -8.10 -25.21 -4.64
CA MET A 500 -6.71 -25.15 -5.04
C MET A 500 -5.90 -26.38 -4.62
N ALA A 501 -6.48 -27.30 -3.89
CA ALA A 501 -5.83 -28.57 -3.62
C ALA A 501 -5.54 -29.36 -4.92
N ASP A 502 -6.31 -29.05 -5.98
CA ASP A 502 -6.18 -29.65 -7.30
C ASP A 502 -5.52 -28.76 -8.35
N GLU A 503 -4.74 -27.76 -7.94
CA GLU A 503 -4.09 -26.83 -8.87
C GLU A 503 -3.13 -27.51 -9.86
N ALA A 504 -2.57 -28.65 -9.48
CA ALA A 504 -1.81 -29.50 -10.39
C ALA A 504 -2.66 -30.08 -11.53
N ARG A 505 -3.99 -29.95 -11.45
CA ARG A 505 -4.94 -30.49 -12.42
C ARG A 505 -5.58 -29.33 -13.17
N GLU A 506 -5.26 -29.19 -14.44
CA GLU A 506 -5.98 -28.26 -15.29
C GLU A 506 -7.45 -28.69 -15.39
N ARG A 507 -8.33 -27.79 -14.94
CA ARG A 507 -9.77 -27.92 -15.11
C ARG A 507 -10.21 -27.02 -16.25
N ARG A 508 -11.10 -27.49 -17.07
CA ARG A 508 -11.69 -26.72 -18.18
C ARG A 508 -13.20 -26.89 -18.17
N ALA A 509 -13.93 -25.80 -18.33
CA ALA A 509 -15.37 -25.86 -18.43
C ALA A 509 -15.91 -24.83 -19.43
N ASP A 510 -17.03 -25.18 -20.07
CA ASP A 510 -17.88 -24.25 -20.81
C ASP A 510 -18.92 -23.69 -19.85
N ILE A 511 -18.74 -22.42 -19.47
CA ILE A 511 -19.60 -21.78 -18.47
C ILE A 511 -20.58 -20.86 -19.20
N PRO A 512 -21.88 -21.11 -19.08
CA PRO A 512 -22.90 -20.22 -19.65
C PRO A 512 -22.97 -18.92 -18.82
N VAL A 513 -22.61 -17.80 -19.42
CA VAL A 513 -22.80 -16.48 -18.85
C VAL A 513 -24.06 -15.85 -19.37
N GLU A 514 -24.99 -15.55 -18.49
CA GLU A 514 -26.25 -14.91 -18.83
C GLU A 514 -26.18 -13.40 -18.59
N VAL A 515 -26.58 -12.65 -19.61
CA VAL A 515 -26.77 -11.20 -19.54
C VAL A 515 -28.26 -10.90 -19.54
N ARG A 516 -28.72 -10.16 -18.55
CA ARG A 516 -30.11 -9.68 -18.44
C ARG A 516 -30.13 -8.17 -18.36
N VAL A 517 -31.17 -7.56 -18.91
CA VAL A 517 -31.39 -6.11 -18.85
C VAL A 517 -32.82 -5.81 -18.39
N LYS A 518 -32.99 -4.72 -17.66
CA LYS A 518 -34.32 -4.24 -17.28
C LYS A 518 -34.93 -3.30 -18.33
N ARG A 519 -34.10 -2.56 -19.06
CA ARG A 519 -34.53 -1.64 -20.14
C ARG A 519 -34.29 -2.30 -21.47
N PRO A 520 -35.35 -2.49 -22.29
CA PRO A 520 -35.19 -2.98 -23.65
C PRO A 520 -34.33 -2.02 -24.49
N GLY A 521 -33.55 -2.56 -25.41
CA GLY A 521 -32.68 -1.76 -26.28
C GLY A 521 -31.53 -2.55 -26.89
N ARG A 522 -30.64 -1.80 -27.54
CA ARG A 522 -29.41 -2.36 -28.11
C ARG A 522 -28.28 -2.37 -27.07
N TYR A 523 -27.57 -3.47 -27.02
CA TYR A 523 -26.45 -3.68 -26.13
C TYR A 523 -25.27 -4.26 -26.89
N LEU A 524 -24.09 -3.71 -26.62
CA LEU A 524 -22.82 -4.27 -27.05
C LEU A 524 -22.31 -5.22 -25.95
N VAL A 525 -22.07 -6.48 -26.30
CA VAL A 525 -21.48 -7.49 -25.45
C VAL A 525 -20.11 -7.85 -26.01
N GLU A 526 -19.07 -7.59 -25.29
CA GLU A 526 -17.68 -7.91 -25.66
C GLU A 526 -17.12 -8.91 -24.66
N ILE A 527 -16.47 -9.95 -25.16
CA ILE A 527 -15.86 -11.01 -24.35
C ILE A 527 -14.36 -10.97 -24.55
N TYR A 528 -13.64 -10.76 -23.45
CA TYR A 528 -12.18 -10.75 -23.41
C TYR A 528 -11.70 -12.01 -22.72
N LYS A 529 -10.71 -12.65 -23.29
CA LYS A 529 -10.03 -13.83 -22.73
C LYS A 529 -8.58 -13.86 -23.21
N ASP A 530 -7.68 -14.38 -22.39
CA ASP A 530 -6.26 -14.52 -22.74
C ASP A 530 -5.59 -13.21 -23.22
N GLY A 531 -6.04 -12.08 -22.67
CA GLY A 531 -5.55 -10.77 -23.05
C GLY A 531 -6.14 -10.20 -24.35
N ASN A 532 -7.08 -10.87 -24.97
CA ASN A 532 -7.65 -10.51 -26.26
C ASN A 532 -9.18 -10.37 -26.22
N LEU A 533 -9.72 -9.52 -27.08
CA LEU A 533 -11.14 -9.49 -27.42
C LEU A 533 -11.43 -10.69 -28.34
N ILE A 534 -12.18 -11.67 -27.85
CA ILE A 534 -12.47 -12.91 -28.57
C ILE A 534 -13.85 -12.93 -29.24
N ALA A 535 -14.78 -12.11 -28.77
CA ALA A 535 -16.10 -12.00 -29.35
C ALA A 535 -16.72 -10.62 -29.15
N THR A 536 -17.52 -10.19 -30.12
CA THR A 536 -18.32 -8.97 -30.06
C THR A 536 -19.73 -9.27 -30.58
N HIS A 537 -20.72 -8.95 -29.77
CA HIS A 537 -22.12 -9.15 -30.10
C HIS A 537 -22.91 -7.85 -29.98
N ASN A 538 -23.66 -7.48 -31.01
CA ASN A 538 -24.63 -6.39 -30.96
C ASN A 538 -26.02 -7.00 -30.81
N GLU A 539 -26.60 -6.86 -29.63
CA GLU A 539 -27.78 -7.60 -29.23
C GLU A 539 -28.98 -6.68 -28.97
N GLU A 540 -30.08 -6.96 -29.64
CA GLU A 540 -31.38 -6.46 -29.20
C GLU A 540 -31.84 -7.27 -27.99
N MET A 541 -31.97 -6.62 -26.83
CA MET A 541 -32.35 -7.26 -25.58
C MET A 541 -33.67 -6.73 -25.04
N THR A 542 -34.43 -7.61 -24.42
CA THR A 542 -35.72 -7.28 -23.80
C THR A 542 -35.65 -7.59 -22.29
N ALA A 543 -36.47 -6.92 -21.51
CA ALA A 543 -36.49 -7.14 -20.05
C ALA A 543 -36.97 -8.54 -19.65
N SER A 544 -37.69 -9.25 -20.56
CA SER A 544 -38.30 -10.56 -20.27
C SER A 544 -37.37 -11.75 -20.53
N ARG A 545 -36.27 -11.55 -21.26
CA ARG A 545 -35.41 -12.67 -21.70
C ARG A 545 -33.93 -12.30 -21.62
N GLY A 546 -33.18 -13.06 -20.84
CA GLY A 546 -31.72 -13.02 -20.85
C GLY A 546 -31.13 -13.64 -22.12
N LYS A 547 -29.90 -13.26 -22.44
CA LYS A 547 -29.07 -13.90 -23.46
C LYS A 547 -27.87 -14.60 -22.82
N THR A 548 -27.59 -15.81 -23.29
CA THR A 548 -26.54 -16.65 -22.77
C THR A 548 -25.39 -16.75 -23.76
N PHE A 549 -24.18 -16.59 -23.23
CA PHE A 549 -22.92 -16.67 -23.96
C PHE A 549 -22.06 -17.77 -23.31
N PRO A 550 -21.81 -18.90 -24.00
CA PRO A 550 -20.94 -19.95 -23.47
C PRO A 550 -19.48 -19.47 -23.53
N ILE A 551 -18.79 -19.56 -22.39
CA ILE A 551 -17.40 -19.14 -22.29
C ILE A 551 -16.58 -20.30 -21.75
N ASN A 552 -15.61 -20.74 -22.57
CA ASN A 552 -14.68 -21.80 -22.18
C ASN A 552 -13.48 -21.19 -21.47
N ILE A 553 -13.26 -21.56 -20.19
CA ILE A 553 -12.11 -21.14 -19.41
C ILE A 553 -11.49 -22.34 -18.68
N THR A 554 -10.22 -22.17 -18.32
CA THR A 554 -9.53 -23.06 -17.37
C THR A 554 -9.44 -22.40 -15.99
N ASN A 555 -9.04 -23.17 -14.98
CA ASN A 555 -8.82 -22.66 -13.62
C ASN A 555 -7.62 -21.69 -13.51
N LYS A 556 -6.86 -21.52 -14.58
CA LYS A 556 -5.77 -20.52 -14.69
C LYS A 556 -6.18 -19.27 -15.46
N GLU A 557 -7.39 -19.23 -15.96
CA GLU A 557 -7.91 -18.17 -16.83
C GLU A 557 -9.07 -17.44 -16.19
N ALA A 558 -9.21 -16.17 -16.51
CA ALA A 558 -10.41 -15.38 -16.31
C ALA A 558 -10.96 -14.92 -17.68
N ALA A 559 -12.26 -14.69 -17.76
CA ALA A 559 -12.85 -14.01 -18.90
C ALA A 559 -13.60 -12.76 -18.44
N PHE A 560 -13.44 -11.67 -19.16
CA PHE A 560 -14.12 -10.41 -18.89
C PHE A 560 -15.26 -10.25 -19.87
N VAL A 561 -16.46 -10.09 -19.35
CA VAL A 561 -17.69 -9.90 -20.12
C VAL A 561 -18.15 -8.46 -19.92
N ARG A 562 -17.91 -7.64 -20.91
CA ARG A 562 -18.25 -6.23 -20.91
C ARG A 562 -19.57 -6.01 -21.62
N VAL A 563 -20.53 -5.40 -20.94
CA VAL A 563 -21.84 -5.10 -21.49
C VAL A 563 -22.10 -3.60 -21.44
N LYS A 564 -22.42 -3.00 -22.58
CA LYS A 564 -22.71 -1.56 -22.68
C LYS A 564 -24.06 -1.34 -23.39
N ALA A 565 -24.87 -0.43 -22.84
CA ALA A 565 -26.03 0.11 -23.58
C ALA A 565 -25.52 0.98 -24.74
N GLN A 566 -26.16 0.86 -25.91
CA GLN A 566 -25.87 1.63 -27.12
C GLN A 566 -26.86 2.78 -27.33
#